data_3d11974d1d4d535555a55ba10c64dd3c
#
_entry.id   3d11974d1d4d535555a55ba10c64dd3c
#
_cell.length_a   1.000
_cell.length_b   1.000
_cell.length_c   1.000
_cell.angle_alpha   90.00
_cell.angle_beta   90.00
_cell.angle_gamma   90.00
#
_symmetry.space_group_name_H-M   'P 1'
#
loop_
_entity.id
_entity.type
_entity.pdbx_description
1 polymer ?
#
loop_
_entity_poly.entity_id
_entity_poly.type
_entity_poly.pdbx_seq_one_letter_code
_entity_poly.pdbx_strand_id
1 'polypeptide(L)'
;MRNQIPAAGKPRKFFRFFLGGCIALAVLLTGAHFAWKASGTGEWKLVMQKEGVNIYERKQPGDTLKTYRAETRIKSTLARAVGAMMDRTVEACAEWNAGCVSGQEVEPWNEHERYYIHYFRMNSPAPMAPREFLLRAQFTPDADDKSVFIQYTAMPDKLPLNDCCHRVTRMNNSWKFTPLGDGELDVEFYQDLDAGIPYFVYNLAAPGFVYDGLALLPKLVNKEKYDHERISFLAATH
;
A
#
# COMPACT_ATOMS: atom_id res chain seq x y z
N MET A 1 60.05 41.52 -22.22
CA MET A 1 59.59 40.46 -21.31
C MET A 1 58.38 39.83 -21.96
N ARG A 2 58.49 38.59 -22.48
CA ARG A 2 57.36 37.81 -23.06
C ARG A 2 56.78 36.96 -21.95
N ASN A 3 55.55 37.25 -21.51
CA ASN A 3 54.80 36.41 -20.64
C ASN A 3 54.38 35.14 -21.39
N GLN A 4 54.94 34.00 -21.00
CA GLN A 4 54.48 32.68 -21.44
C GLN A 4 53.25 32.32 -20.62
N ILE A 5 52.11 32.20 -21.31
CA ILE A 5 50.87 31.63 -20.74
C ILE A 5 51.08 30.12 -20.63
N PRO A 6 50.90 29.51 -19.42
CA PRO A 6 51.04 28.08 -19.30
C PRO A 6 49.91 27.37 -20.07
N ALA A 7 50.28 26.41 -20.91
CA ALA A 7 49.36 25.58 -21.67
C ALA A 7 48.45 24.77 -20.72
N ALA A 8 47.16 25.02 -20.80
CA ALA A 8 46.15 24.27 -20.06
C ALA A 8 46.24 22.77 -20.44
N GLY A 9 46.71 21.97 -19.50
CA GLY A 9 46.87 20.51 -19.65
C GLY A 9 45.54 19.78 -19.70
N LYS A 10 45.30 19.14 -20.80
CA LYS A 10 44.47 18.00 -21.15
C LYS A 10 43.27 17.62 -20.26
N PRO A 11 42.09 18.24 -20.37
CA PRO A 11 40.86 17.76 -19.75
C PRO A 11 40.28 16.47 -20.40
N ARG A 12 40.82 16.10 -21.60
CA ARG A 12 40.29 14.97 -22.40
C ARG A 12 40.46 13.58 -21.77
N LYS A 13 41.52 13.31 -21.00
CA LYS A 13 41.74 11.98 -20.38
C LYS A 13 40.79 11.79 -19.20
N PHE A 14 40.67 12.79 -18.33
CA PHE A 14 39.76 12.75 -17.19
C PHE A 14 38.29 12.55 -17.62
N PHE A 15 37.85 13.29 -18.65
CA PHE A 15 36.50 13.16 -19.22
C PHE A 15 36.25 11.75 -19.79
N ARG A 16 37.24 11.13 -20.46
CA ARG A 16 37.09 9.76 -20.99
C ARG A 16 37.00 8.73 -19.88
N PHE A 17 37.75 8.85 -18.78
CA PHE A 17 37.65 7.97 -17.62
C PHE A 17 36.32 8.17 -16.89
N PHE A 18 35.87 9.40 -16.72
CA PHE A 18 34.57 9.70 -16.13
C PHE A 18 33.43 9.12 -16.97
N LEU A 19 33.43 9.35 -18.27
CA LEU A 19 32.42 8.79 -19.18
C LEU A 19 32.44 7.26 -19.17
N GLY A 20 33.60 6.64 -19.20
CA GLY A 20 33.77 5.19 -19.09
C GLY A 20 33.19 4.64 -17.77
N GLY A 21 33.46 5.34 -16.65
CA GLY A 21 32.90 5.00 -15.34
C GLY A 21 31.36 5.11 -15.32
N CYS A 22 30.78 6.17 -15.89
CA CYS A 22 29.33 6.33 -15.98
C CYS A 22 28.68 5.22 -16.84
N ILE A 23 29.30 4.85 -17.96
CA ILE A 23 28.80 3.77 -18.82
C ILE A 23 28.86 2.43 -18.08
N ALA A 24 29.99 2.12 -17.42
CA ALA A 24 30.12 0.89 -16.64
C ALA A 24 29.08 0.80 -15.51
N LEU A 25 28.86 1.91 -14.79
CA LEU A 25 27.83 1.98 -13.75
C LEU A 25 26.42 1.79 -14.33
N ALA A 26 26.10 2.43 -15.46
CA ALA A 26 24.81 2.26 -16.12
C ALA A 26 24.57 0.80 -16.53
N VAL A 27 25.58 0.12 -17.10
CA VAL A 27 25.51 -1.29 -17.46
C VAL A 27 25.27 -2.18 -16.23
N LEU A 28 26.00 -1.92 -15.14
CA LEU A 28 25.85 -2.66 -13.89
C LEU A 28 24.45 -2.47 -13.27
N LEU A 29 23.95 -1.24 -13.22
CA LEU A 29 22.61 -0.94 -12.70
C LEU A 29 21.51 -1.58 -13.55
N THR A 30 21.67 -1.53 -14.88
CA THR A 30 20.75 -2.18 -15.82
C THR A 30 20.76 -3.71 -15.63
N GLY A 31 21.94 -4.30 -15.54
CA GLY A 31 22.09 -5.73 -15.29
C GLY A 31 21.47 -6.14 -13.95
N ALA A 32 21.73 -5.38 -12.89
CA ALA A 32 21.14 -5.61 -11.56
C ALA A 32 19.61 -5.49 -11.59
N HIS A 33 19.06 -4.51 -12.33
CA HIS A 33 17.61 -4.38 -12.49
C HIS A 33 16.98 -5.61 -13.16
N PHE A 34 17.55 -6.08 -14.27
CA PHE A 34 17.03 -7.26 -14.96
C PHE A 34 17.21 -8.55 -14.12
N ALA A 35 18.33 -8.70 -13.43
CA ALA A 35 18.53 -9.79 -12.50
C ALA A 35 17.52 -9.78 -11.36
N TRP A 36 17.24 -8.59 -10.78
CA TRP A 36 16.18 -8.42 -9.80
C TRP A 36 14.81 -8.78 -10.38
N LYS A 37 14.46 -8.27 -11.56
CA LYS A 37 13.18 -8.54 -12.21
C LYS A 37 12.99 -10.04 -12.47
N ALA A 38 14.02 -10.74 -12.93
CA ALA A 38 13.98 -12.19 -13.18
C ALA A 38 13.97 -13.04 -11.89
N SER A 39 14.42 -12.47 -10.75
CA SER A 39 14.50 -13.20 -9.48
C SER A 39 13.10 -13.40 -8.85
N GLY A 40 13.07 -14.24 -7.82
CA GLY A 40 11.86 -14.58 -7.07
C GLY A 40 11.41 -16.01 -7.32
N THR A 41 10.78 -16.62 -6.32
CA THR A 41 10.29 -18.01 -6.38
C THR A 41 8.77 -18.08 -6.41
N GLY A 42 8.08 -16.96 -6.21
CA GLY A 42 6.63 -16.93 -6.03
C GLY A 42 6.16 -17.51 -4.68
N GLU A 43 7.07 -17.85 -3.80
CA GLU A 43 6.77 -18.41 -2.48
C GLU A 43 6.67 -17.31 -1.42
N TRP A 44 5.80 -17.53 -0.42
CA TRP A 44 5.70 -16.67 0.74
C TRP A 44 6.84 -16.94 1.71
N LYS A 45 7.50 -15.87 2.18
CA LYS A 45 8.57 -15.92 3.18
C LYS A 45 8.22 -15.03 4.34
N LEU A 46 8.27 -15.54 5.56
CA LEU A 46 8.14 -14.74 6.77
C LEU A 46 9.33 -13.78 6.87
N VAL A 47 9.05 -12.48 6.97
CA VAL A 47 10.08 -11.43 7.00
C VAL A 47 10.02 -10.59 8.27
N MET A 48 8.90 -10.61 8.99
CA MET A 48 8.75 -9.96 10.28
C MET A 48 7.77 -10.73 11.16
N GLN A 49 8.15 -10.88 12.43
CA GLN A 49 7.27 -11.37 13.49
C GLN A 49 7.47 -10.48 14.71
N LYS A 50 6.44 -9.71 15.05
CA LYS A 50 6.53 -8.74 16.13
C LYS A 50 5.15 -8.49 16.74
N GLU A 51 5.07 -8.56 18.06
CA GLU A 51 3.87 -8.21 18.85
C GLU A 51 2.57 -8.89 18.34
N GLY A 52 2.65 -10.17 17.96
CA GLY A 52 1.51 -10.93 17.45
C GLY A 52 1.18 -10.67 15.98
N VAL A 53 1.93 -9.84 15.28
CA VAL A 53 1.82 -9.61 13.85
C VAL A 53 2.88 -10.44 13.12
N ASN A 54 2.46 -11.25 12.15
CA ASN A 54 3.32 -11.98 11.23
C ASN A 54 3.21 -11.37 9.84
N ILE A 55 4.34 -11.02 9.21
CA ILE A 55 4.38 -10.44 7.87
C ILE A 55 5.20 -11.33 6.96
N TYR A 56 4.60 -11.66 5.84
CA TYR A 56 5.19 -12.47 4.78
C TYR A 56 5.36 -11.60 3.53
N GLU A 57 6.43 -11.82 2.81
CA GLU A 57 6.63 -11.23 1.49
C GLU A 57 6.65 -12.31 0.40
N ARG A 58 6.26 -11.92 -0.79
CA ARG A 58 6.36 -12.75 -1.98
C ARG A 58 6.81 -11.90 -3.16
N LYS A 59 7.75 -12.43 -3.95
CA LYS A 59 8.17 -11.84 -5.21
C LYS A 59 8.00 -12.84 -6.34
N GLN A 60 7.19 -12.47 -7.34
CA GLN A 60 7.05 -13.26 -8.55
C GLN A 60 8.20 -12.97 -9.53
N PRO A 61 8.68 -13.98 -10.28
CA PRO A 61 9.54 -13.74 -11.43
C PRO A 61 8.83 -12.81 -12.43
N GLY A 62 9.55 -11.81 -12.91
CA GLY A 62 8.99 -10.77 -13.81
C GLY A 62 8.54 -9.50 -13.12
N ASP A 63 8.27 -9.52 -11.81
CA ASP A 63 7.90 -8.35 -11.04
C ASP A 63 9.11 -7.62 -10.47
N THR A 64 8.98 -6.32 -10.25
CA THR A 64 9.95 -5.52 -9.50
C THR A 64 9.50 -5.26 -8.07
N LEU A 65 8.20 -5.17 -7.85
CA LEU A 65 7.58 -4.98 -6.54
C LEU A 65 7.25 -6.34 -5.91
N LYS A 66 7.39 -6.39 -4.60
CA LYS A 66 6.92 -7.51 -3.79
C LYS A 66 5.48 -7.30 -3.39
N THR A 67 4.76 -8.39 -3.15
CA THR A 67 3.47 -8.40 -2.47
C THR A 67 3.66 -8.85 -1.03
N TYR A 68 2.77 -8.40 -0.16
CA TYR A 68 2.84 -8.68 1.27
C TYR A 68 1.54 -9.31 1.75
N ARG A 69 1.66 -10.23 2.69
CA ARG A 69 0.55 -10.78 3.48
C ARG A 69 0.90 -10.62 4.94
N ALA A 70 -0.06 -10.21 5.74
CA ALA A 70 0.12 -10.12 7.17
C ALA A 70 -1.06 -10.74 7.91
N GLU A 71 -0.80 -11.29 9.08
CA GLU A 71 -1.75 -11.99 9.93
C GLU A 71 -1.59 -11.49 11.36
N THR A 72 -2.73 -11.27 12.02
CA THR A 72 -2.77 -10.91 13.44
C THR A 72 -4.11 -11.28 14.07
N ARG A 73 -4.18 -11.27 15.39
CA ARG A 73 -5.43 -11.38 16.14
C ARG A 73 -5.68 -10.12 16.94
N ILE A 74 -6.93 -9.72 16.97
CA ILE A 74 -7.34 -8.52 17.70
C ILE A 74 -8.60 -8.79 18.52
N LYS A 75 -8.72 -8.09 19.65
CA LYS A 75 -9.98 -8.03 20.40
C LYS A 75 -10.88 -6.96 19.80
N SER A 76 -11.94 -7.40 19.14
CA SER A 76 -12.97 -6.53 18.56
C SER A 76 -14.16 -7.38 18.09
N THR A 77 -15.23 -6.71 17.68
CA THR A 77 -16.36 -7.36 16.99
C THR A 77 -16.26 -7.15 15.49
N LEU A 78 -16.83 -8.08 14.72
CA LEU A 78 -16.87 -7.96 13.26
C LEU A 78 -17.55 -6.67 12.80
N ALA A 79 -18.66 -6.28 13.47
CA ALA A 79 -19.38 -5.05 13.15
C ALA A 79 -18.51 -3.80 13.31
N ARG A 80 -17.73 -3.70 14.40
CA ARG A 80 -16.79 -2.59 14.61
C ARG A 80 -15.69 -2.58 13.53
N ALA A 81 -15.08 -3.73 13.24
CA ALA A 81 -14.03 -3.83 12.25
C ALA A 81 -14.54 -3.42 10.85
N VAL A 82 -15.69 -3.96 10.43
CA VAL A 82 -16.29 -3.62 9.14
C VAL A 82 -16.77 -2.16 9.12
N GLY A 83 -17.37 -1.65 10.18
CA GLY A 83 -17.76 -0.24 10.31
C GLY A 83 -16.58 0.71 10.15
N ALA A 84 -15.43 0.39 10.76
CA ALA A 84 -14.21 1.17 10.58
C ALA A 84 -13.68 1.15 9.14
N MET A 85 -13.84 0.02 8.42
CA MET A 85 -13.47 -0.07 7.00
C MET A 85 -14.47 0.63 6.07
N MET A 86 -15.69 0.86 6.52
CA MET A 86 -16.71 1.61 5.79
C MET A 86 -16.62 3.12 6.03
N ASP A 87 -15.88 3.58 7.03
CA ASP A 87 -15.71 5.00 7.33
C ASP A 87 -14.82 5.68 6.28
N ARG A 88 -15.44 6.54 5.49
CA ARG A 88 -14.82 7.26 4.36
C ARG A 88 -14.48 8.71 4.67
N THR A 89 -14.59 9.11 5.93
CA THR A 89 -14.24 10.47 6.36
C THR A 89 -12.75 10.75 6.20
N VAL A 90 -12.39 11.99 5.96
CA VAL A 90 -10.97 12.40 5.88
C VAL A 90 -10.28 12.16 7.22
N GLU A 91 -11.01 12.36 8.32
CA GLU A 91 -10.55 12.12 9.68
C GLU A 91 -10.17 10.64 9.87
N ALA A 92 -11.04 9.71 9.46
CA ALA A 92 -10.74 8.29 9.51
C ALA A 92 -9.53 7.95 8.64
N CYS A 93 -9.46 8.46 7.43
CA CYS A 93 -8.31 8.27 6.54
C CYS A 93 -7.00 8.80 7.17
N ALA A 94 -7.03 9.97 7.81
CA ALA A 94 -5.87 10.57 8.45
C ALA A 94 -5.40 9.78 9.69
N GLU A 95 -6.29 9.05 10.34
CA GLU A 95 -5.96 8.16 11.44
C GLU A 95 -5.22 6.91 10.98
N TRP A 96 -5.60 6.36 9.82
CA TRP A 96 -4.87 5.27 9.17
C TRP A 96 -3.55 5.73 8.58
N ASN A 97 -3.52 6.96 8.06
CA ASN A 97 -2.36 7.53 7.40
C ASN A 97 -2.35 9.06 7.59
N ALA A 98 -1.47 9.54 8.43
CA ALA A 98 -1.32 10.98 8.74
C ALA A 98 -1.08 11.86 7.50
N GLY A 99 -0.71 11.27 6.35
CA GLY A 99 -0.59 11.97 5.07
C GLY A 99 -1.92 12.24 4.38
N CYS A 100 -3.03 11.65 4.81
CA CYS A 100 -4.34 11.85 4.20
C CYS A 100 -4.86 13.25 4.46
N VAL A 101 -5.10 14.02 3.41
CA VAL A 101 -5.45 15.45 3.48
C VAL A 101 -6.76 15.80 2.80
N SER A 102 -7.31 14.91 1.99
CA SER A 102 -8.63 15.08 1.40
C SER A 102 -9.24 13.74 1.01
N GLY A 103 -10.57 13.69 1.04
CA GLY A 103 -11.37 12.57 0.59
C GLY A 103 -12.61 13.08 -0.13
N GLN A 104 -13.13 12.29 -1.06
CA GLN A 104 -14.36 12.57 -1.78
C GLN A 104 -15.07 11.27 -2.12
N GLU A 105 -16.36 11.20 -1.81
CA GLU A 105 -17.21 10.13 -2.31
C GLU A 105 -17.39 10.29 -3.81
N VAL A 106 -17.17 9.20 -4.57
CA VAL A 106 -17.32 9.17 -6.03
C VAL A 106 -18.57 8.36 -6.41
N GLU A 107 -18.74 7.21 -5.79
CA GLU A 107 -19.99 6.46 -5.80
C GLU A 107 -20.38 6.10 -4.37
N PRO A 108 -21.61 6.38 -3.95
CA PRO A 108 -22.06 6.07 -2.59
C PRO A 108 -22.14 4.56 -2.36
N TRP A 109 -22.37 4.19 -1.11
CA TRP A 109 -22.59 2.79 -0.76
C TRP A 109 -23.76 2.20 -1.55
N ASN A 110 -23.49 1.12 -2.27
CA ASN A 110 -24.47 0.29 -2.96
C ASN A 110 -24.81 -0.91 -2.09
N GLU A 111 -26.00 -0.91 -1.52
CA GLU A 111 -26.47 -1.94 -0.58
C GLU A 111 -26.57 -3.33 -1.21
N HIS A 112 -27.01 -3.38 -2.49
CA HIS A 112 -27.22 -4.64 -3.18
C HIS A 112 -25.88 -5.31 -3.58
N GLU A 113 -24.98 -4.51 -4.15
CA GLU A 113 -23.68 -5.00 -4.61
C GLU A 113 -22.60 -4.89 -3.54
N ARG A 114 -22.86 -4.20 -2.43
CA ARG A 114 -21.99 -4.04 -1.26
C ARG A 114 -20.62 -3.44 -1.62
N TYR A 115 -20.62 -2.34 -2.34
CA TYR A 115 -19.41 -1.58 -2.66
C TYR A 115 -19.63 -0.08 -2.52
N TYR A 116 -18.53 0.65 -2.51
CA TYR A 116 -18.47 2.09 -2.76
C TYR A 116 -17.23 2.42 -3.59
N ILE A 117 -17.19 3.62 -4.20
CA ILE A 117 -15.98 4.18 -4.80
C ILE A 117 -15.64 5.48 -4.10
N HIS A 118 -14.42 5.58 -3.63
CA HIS A 118 -13.92 6.73 -2.89
C HIS A 118 -12.58 7.21 -3.43
N TYR A 119 -12.36 8.53 -3.38
CA TYR A 119 -11.11 9.19 -3.71
C TYR A 119 -10.44 9.67 -2.44
N PHE A 120 -9.14 9.45 -2.30
CA PHE A 120 -8.28 9.99 -1.27
C PHE A 120 -7.05 10.63 -1.87
N ARG A 121 -6.63 11.75 -1.27
CA ARG A 121 -5.33 12.36 -1.56
C ARG A 121 -4.45 12.30 -0.32
N MET A 122 -3.23 11.81 -0.52
CA MET A 122 -2.23 11.67 0.52
C MET A 122 -0.98 12.47 0.17
N ASN A 123 -0.51 13.27 1.11
CA ASN A 123 0.79 13.92 1.00
C ASN A 123 1.90 12.87 1.09
N SER A 124 2.98 13.12 0.37
CA SER A 124 4.20 12.34 0.42
C SER A 124 5.35 13.20 0.91
N PRO A 125 6.39 12.61 1.53
CA PRO A 125 7.59 13.37 1.88
C PRO A 125 8.24 14.00 0.64
N ALA A 126 8.69 15.23 0.75
CA ALA A 126 9.44 15.89 -0.32
C ALA A 126 10.70 15.06 -0.69
N PRO A 127 11.08 14.98 -1.97
CA PRO A 127 10.57 15.70 -3.13
C PRO A 127 9.42 15.02 -3.88
N MET A 128 8.80 14.00 -3.32
CA MET A 128 7.75 13.23 -4.00
C MET A 128 6.45 14.02 -4.10
N ALA A 129 5.79 13.99 -5.26
CA ALA A 129 4.45 14.52 -5.43
C ALA A 129 3.42 13.79 -4.51
N PRO A 130 2.33 14.43 -4.10
CA PRO A 130 1.23 13.77 -3.44
C PRO A 130 0.70 12.57 -4.24
N ARG A 131 0.11 11.59 -3.56
CA ARG A 131 -0.55 10.44 -4.19
C ARG A 131 -2.04 10.61 -4.12
N GLU A 132 -2.72 10.23 -5.19
CA GLU A 132 -4.15 10.12 -5.20
C GLU A 132 -4.57 8.67 -5.46
N PHE A 133 -5.50 8.23 -4.63
CA PHE A 133 -6.08 6.90 -4.66
C PHE A 133 -7.55 7.04 -5.03
N LEU A 134 -7.96 6.38 -6.08
CA LEU A 134 -9.33 6.23 -6.47
C LEU A 134 -9.65 4.75 -6.40
N LEU A 135 -10.41 4.35 -5.38
CA LEU A 135 -10.54 2.96 -4.98
C LEU A 135 -11.99 2.53 -4.95
N ARG A 136 -12.26 1.36 -5.51
CA ARG A 136 -13.47 0.59 -5.25
C ARG A 136 -13.22 -0.32 -4.05
N ALA A 137 -14.03 -0.19 -3.03
CA ALA A 137 -14.07 -1.09 -1.89
C ALA A 137 -15.27 -2.04 -2.05
N GLN A 138 -15.00 -3.32 -2.17
CA GLN A 138 -16.00 -4.39 -2.29
C GLN A 138 -16.05 -5.22 -1.03
N PHE A 139 -17.23 -5.41 -0.45
CA PHE A 139 -17.44 -6.20 0.77
C PHE A 139 -18.16 -7.50 0.42
N THR A 140 -17.56 -8.62 0.82
CA THR A 140 -18.09 -9.94 0.55
C THR A 140 -18.18 -10.73 1.87
N PRO A 141 -19.38 -10.84 2.47
CA PRO A 141 -19.56 -11.71 3.62
C PRO A 141 -19.54 -13.18 3.19
N ASP A 142 -18.94 -14.00 4.02
CA ASP A 142 -18.93 -15.47 3.89
C ASP A 142 -19.87 -16.08 4.94
N ALA A 143 -20.81 -16.89 4.51
CA ALA A 143 -21.78 -17.51 5.41
C ALA A 143 -21.21 -18.71 6.18
N ASP A 144 -20.17 -19.37 5.65
CA ASP A 144 -19.63 -20.61 6.22
C ASP A 144 -18.76 -20.31 7.45
N ASP A 145 -17.81 -19.38 7.33
CA ASP A 145 -16.90 -18.99 8.43
C ASP A 145 -17.30 -17.66 9.08
N LYS A 146 -18.41 -17.06 8.65
CA LYS A 146 -18.92 -15.76 9.10
C LYS A 146 -17.91 -14.62 8.94
N SER A 147 -16.93 -14.79 8.09
CA SER A 147 -15.93 -13.74 7.80
C SER A 147 -16.49 -12.68 6.87
N VAL A 148 -15.77 -11.55 6.81
CA VAL A 148 -15.97 -10.54 5.77
C VAL A 148 -14.65 -10.31 5.07
N PHE A 149 -14.67 -10.51 3.76
CA PHE A 149 -13.58 -10.15 2.87
C PHE A 149 -13.83 -8.79 2.26
N ILE A 150 -12.86 -7.88 2.36
CA ILE A 150 -12.93 -6.52 1.84
C ILE A 150 -11.80 -6.31 0.84
N GLN A 151 -12.17 -6.06 -0.42
CA GLN A 151 -11.22 -5.85 -1.51
C GLN A 151 -11.17 -4.39 -1.90
N TYR A 152 -9.98 -3.79 -1.90
CA TYR A 152 -9.73 -2.45 -2.43
C TYR A 152 -9.00 -2.55 -3.76
N THR A 153 -9.64 -2.07 -4.83
CA THR A 153 -9.08 -2.10 -6.19
C THR A 153 -8.97 -0.69 -6.75
N ALA A 154 -7.82 -0.37 -7.35
CA ALA A 154 -7.65 0.92 -8.02
C ALA A 154 -8.57 1.04 -9.24
N MET A 155 -9.21 2.22 -9.36
CA MET A 155 -10.11 2.60 -10.47
C MET A 155 -9.58 3.89 -11.16
N PRO A 156 -8.34 3.88 -11.70
CA PRO A 156 -7.64 5.11 -12.07
C PRO A 156 -8.36 5.98 -13.10
N ASP A 157 -9.17 5.37 -13.95
CA ASP A 157 -9.84 6.05 -15.06
C ASP A 157 -11.25 6.59 -14.69
N LYS A 158 -11.71 6.41 -13.45
CA LYS A 158 -13.05 6.82 -13.01
C LYS A 158 -13.20 8.33 -12.86
N LEU A 159 -12.11 9.05 -12.63
CA LEU A 159 -12.06 10.53 -12.57
C LEU A 159 -10.90 11.04 -13.44
N PRO A 160 -11.01 12.27 -13.98
CA PRO A 160 -9.90 12.93 -14.66
C PRO A 160 -8.64 12.96 -13.80
N LEU A 161 -7.48 12.96 -14.44
CA LEU A 161 -6.19 13.12 -13.75
C LEU A 161 -6.08 14.54 -13.16
N ASN A 162 -5.40 14.64 -12.04
CA ASN A 162 -5.10 15.88 -11.37
C ASN A 162 -3.60 16.18 -11.52
N ASP A 163 -3.26 17.34 -12.06
CA ASP A 163 -1.87 17.74 -12.35
C ASP A 163 -0.98 17.84 -11.11
N CYS A 164 -1.58 17.94 -9.90
CA CYS A 164 -0.81 18.04 -8.66
C CYS A 164 -0.13 16.76 -8.25
N CYS A 165 -0.61 15.62 -8.75
CA CYS A 165 -0.51 14.41 -7.97
C CYS A 165 -0.19 13.20 -8.84
N HIS A 166 0.44 12.20 -8.24
CA HIS A 166 0.62 10.90 -8.89
C HIS A 166 -0.59 10.01 -8.61
N ARG A 167 -1.33 9.63 -9.67
CA ARG A 167 -2.44 8.68 -9.58
C ARG A 167 -1.92 7.27 -9.39
N VAL A 168 -2.33 6.60 -8.30
CA VAL A 168 -2.06 5.18 -8.10
C VAL A 168 -2.94 4.36 -9.05
N THR A 169 -2.29 3.67 -9.98
CA THR A 169 -2.97 2.89 -11.02
C THR A 169 -3.04 1.40 -10.72
N ARG A 170 -2.19 0.89 -9.81
CA ARG A 170 -2.17 -0.49 -9.37
C ARG A 170 -2.26 -0.56 -7.85
N MET A 171 -3.41 -0.97 -7.37
CA MET A 171 -3.66 -1.36 -6.00
C MET A 171 -4.69 -2.47 -5.98
N ASN A 172 -4.38 -3.55 -5.30
CA ASN A 172 -5.24 -4.70 -5.10
C ASN A 172 -5.02 -5.23 -3.69
N ASN A 173 -5.44 -4.43 -2.70
CA ASN A 173 -5.29 -4.76 -1.29
C ASN A 173 -6.56 -5.42 -0.77
N SER A 174 -6.41 -6.31 0.21
CA SER A 174 -7.59 -6.90 0.86
C SER A 174 -7.40 -7.08 2.35
N TRP A 175 -8.53 -7.11 3.03
CA TRP A 175 -8.67 -7.49 4.43
C TRP A 175 -9.64 -8.66 4.52
N LYS A 176 -9.35 -9.61 5.40
CA LYS A 176 -10.30 -10.62 5.84
C LYS A 176 -10.40 -10.57 7.36
N PHE A 177 -11.60 -10.45 7.87
CA PHE A 177 -11.90 -10.49 9.30
C PHE A 177 -12.74 -11.72 9.60
N THR A 178 -12.19 -12.66 10.36
CA THR A 178 -12.86 -13.91 10.72
C THR A 178 -13.14 -13.94 12.23
N PRO A 179 -14.40 -14.01 12.66
CA PRO A 179 -14.74 -14.15 14.08
C PRO A 179 -14.22 -15.49 14.64
N LEU A 180 -13.49 -15.43 15.76
CA LEU A 180 -13.01 -16.62 16.47
C LEU A 180 -13.90 -16.99 17.67
N GLY A 181 -14.86 -16.13 18.04
CA GLY A 181 -15.60 -16.19 19.30
C GLY A 181 -14.96 -15.31 20.38
N ASP A 182 -15.64 -15.17 21.53
CA ASP A 182 -15.17 -14.43 22.71
C ASP A 182 -14.68 -12.99 22.44
N GLY A 183 -15.21 -12.35 21.38
CA GLY A 183 -14.83 -10.98 21.00
C GLY A 183 -13.44 -10.87 20.37
N GLU A 184 -12.94 -11.95 19.77
CA GLU A 184 -11.68 -11.96 19.01
C GLU A 184 -11.94 -12.13 17.52
N LEU A 185 -11.08 -11.47 16.72
CA LEU A 185 -11.02 -11.60 15.27
C LEU A 185 -9.65 -12.07 14.85
N ASP A 186 -9.61 -13.05 13.95
CA ASP A 186 -8.44 -13.32 13.12
C ASP A 186 -8.46 -12.35 11.93
N VAL A 187 -7.33 -11.71 11.66
CA VAL A 187 -7.21 -10.67 10.65
C VAL A 187 -6.12 -11.04 9.67
N GLU A 188 -6.50 -11.16 8.41
CA GLU A 188 -5.56 -11.30 7.31
C GLU A 188 -5.56 -10.02 6.47
N PHE A 189 -4.39 -9.53 6.15
CA PHE A 189 -4.18 -8.40 5.26
C PHE A 189 -3.31 -8.82 4.08
N TYR A 190 -3.68 -8.42 2.88
CA TYR A 190 -2.89 -8.61 1.67
C TYR A 190 -2.67 -7.25 0.99
N GLN A 191 -1.44 -7.01 0.53
CA GLN A 191 -1.05 -5.78 -0.16
C GLN A 191 -0.34 -6.08 -1.47
N ASP A 192 -0.95 -5.61 -2.56
CA ASP A 192 -0.33 -5.47 -3.88
C ASP A 192 -0.54 -4.02 -4.33
N LEU A 193 0.50 -3.22 -4.20
CA LEU A 193 0.45 -1.77 -4.39
C LEU A 193 1.67 -1.29 -5.16
N ASP A 194 1.44 -0.50 -6.22
CA ASP A 194 2.43 0.36 -6.83
C ASP A 194 2.14 1.83 -6.46
N ALA A 195 2.81 2.33 -5.46
CA ALA A 195 2.66 3.71 -5.01
C ALA A 195 3.44 4.72 -5.86
N GLY A 196 4.04 4.30 -6.99
CA GLY A 196 4.84 5.16 -7.85
C GLY A 196 6.12 5.67 -7.20
N ILE A 197 6.73 4.86 -6.32
CA ILE A 197 8.04 5.11 -5.73
C ILE A 197 9.05 4.06 -6.24
N PRO A 198 10.36 4.36 -6.24
CA PRO A 198 11.34 3.38 -6.68
C PRO A 198 11.17 2.04 -5.93
N TYR A 199 11.10 0.95 -6.68
CA TYR A 199 10.78 -0.37 -6.14
C TYR A 199 11.71 -0.83 -5.00
N PHE A 200 12.98 -0.46 -5.03
CA PHE A 200 13.93 -0.80 -3.98
C PHE A 200 13.61 -0.07 -2.66
N VAL A 201 13.10 1.16 -2.73
CA VAL A 201 12.62 1.92 -1.55
C VAL A 201 11.35 1.29 -1.02
N TYR A 202 10.37 1.02 -1.91
CA TYR A 202 9.12 0.37 -1.53
C TYR A 202 9.35 -0.99 -0.87
N ASN A 203 10.11 -1.89 -1.52
CA ASN A 203 10.36 -3.23 -1.01
C ASN A 203 11.10 -3.26 0.33
N LEU A 204 11.91 -2.23 0.62
CA LEU A 204 12.60 -2.08 1.90
C LEU A 204 11.65 -1.58 3.01
N ALA A 205 10.80 -0.61 2.69
CA ALA A 205 9.96 0.08 3.67
C ALA A 205 8.61 -0.61 3.94
N ALA A 206 8.07 -1.34 2.95
CA ALA A 206 6.72 -1.90 3.02
C ALA A 206 6.45 -2.81 4.22
N PRO A 207 7.35 -3.71 4.66
CA PRO A 207 7.11 -4.51 5.86
C PRO A 207 6.84 -3.65 7.11
N GLY A 208 7.58 -2.54 7.26
CA GLY A 208 7.37 -1.59 8.35
C GLY A 208 5.99 -0.91 8.27
N PHE A 209 5.61 -0.41 7.11
CA PHE A 209 4.29 0.21 6.91
C PHE A 209 3.13 -0.76 7.14
N VAL A 210 3.26 -2.01 6.69
CA VAL A 210 2.27 -3.05 6.93
C VAL A 210 2.16 -3.33 8.43
N TYR A 211 3.29 -3.46 9.13
CA TYR A 211 3.30 -3.65 10.58
C TYR A 211 2.62 -2.49 11.31
N ASP A 212 2.99 -1.25 11.00
CA ASP A 212 2.45 -0.07 11.67
C ASP A 212 0.91 0.02 11.48
N GLY A 213 0.40 -0.31 10.29
CA GLY A 213 -1.03 -0.37 10.02
C GLY A 213 -1.75 -1.42 10.86
N LEU A 214 -1.20 -2.64 10.97
CA LEU A 214 -1.82 -3.70 11.77
C LEU A 214 -1.67 -3.46 13.28
N ALA A 215 -0.57 -2.89 13.72
CA ALA A 215 -0.37 -2.52 15.13
C ALA A 215 -1.35 -1.42 15.57
N LEU A 216 -1.73 -0.53 14.65
CA LEU A 216 -2.71 0.53 14.90
C LEU A 216 -4.17 0.03 14.85
N LEU A 217 -4.43 -1.05 14.12
CA LEU A 217 -5.76 -1.58 13.84
C LEU A 217 -6.65 -1.74 15.10
N PRO A 218 -6.20 -2.34 16.22
CA PRO A 218 -7.04 -2.51 17.41
C PRO A 218 -7.56 -1.19 17.97
N LYS A 219 -6.74 -0.14 17.90
CA LYS A 219 -7.12 1.21 18.36
C LYS A 219 -8.15 1.83 17.43
N LEU A 220 -8.00 1.63 16.12
CA LEU A 220 -8.89 2.24 15.12
C LEU A 220 -10.28 1.61 15.13
N VAL A 221 -10.35 0.27 15.14
CA VAL A 221 -11.64 -0.43 15.05
C VAL A 221 -12.44 -0.40 16.36
N ASN A 222 -11.81 -0.17 17.51
CA ASN A 222 -12.48 -0.15 18.82
C ASN A 222 -12.90 1.25 19.29
N LYS A 223 -13.10 2.18 18.37
CA LYS A 223 -13.63 3.51 18.69
C LYS A 223 -15.12 3.44 19.00
N GLU A 224 -15.56 4.24 19.96
CA GLU A 224 -16.96 4.33 20.38
C GLU A 224 -17.93 4.60 19.22
N LYS A 225 -17.51 5.38 18.24
CA LYS A 225 -18.34 5.67 17.05
C LYS A 225 -18.78 4.42 16.27
N TYR A 226 -18.07 3.28 16.42
CA TYR A 226 -18.41 2.02 15.76
C TYR A 226 -19.17 1.04 16.66
N ASP A 227 -19.48 1.40 17.90
CA ASP A 227 -20.14 0.52 18.88
C ASP A 227 -21.56 0.13 18.50
N HIS A 228 -22.22 0.99 17.75
CA HIS A 228 -23.63 0.83 17.39
C HIS A 228 -23.85 0.66 15.87
N GLU A 229 -22.79 0.39 15.14
CA GLU A 229 -22.88 0.18 13.69
C GLU A 229 -23.74 -1.07 13.40
N ARG A 230 -24.89 -0.82 12.75
CA ARG A 230 -25.75 -1.87 12.22
C ARG A 230 -25.47 -2.05 10.76
N ILE A 231 -24.71 -3.08 10.45
CA ILE A 231 -24.35 -3.42 9.08
C ILE A 231 -25.34 -4.47 8.60
N SER A 232 -26.21 -4.08 7.68
CA SER A 232 -27.35 -4.87 7.20
C SER A 232 -26.94 -6.26 6.71
N PHE A 233 -25.86 -6.38 5.95
CA PHE A 233 -25.40 -7.65 5.41
C PHE A 233 -24.76 -8.58 6.46
N LEU A 234 -24.38 -8.08 7.64
CA LEU A 234 -23.92 -8.93 8.75
C LEU A 234 -25.10 -9.54 9.50
N ALA A 235 -26.22 -8.83 9.56
CA ALA A 235 -27.43 -9.35 10.23
C ALA A 235 -28.11 -10.50 9.45
N ALA A 236 -27.85 -10.59 8.15
CA ALA A 236 -28.43 -11.64 7.29
C ALA A 236 -27.68 -13.00 7.37
N THR A 237 -26.55 -13.06 8.09
CA THR A 237 -25.73 -14.27 8.27
C THR A 237 -25.96 -14.98 9.60
N HIS A 238 -27.02 -14.60 10.34
CA HIS A 238 -27.44 -15.22 11.63
C HIS A 238 -28.67 -16.09 11.48
#